data_49d590f1581370db03a6f8cb165de48a
#
_entry.id   49d590f1581370db03a6f8cb165de48a
#
_cell.length_a   1.000
_cell.length_b   1.000
_cell.length_c   1.000
_cell.angle_alpha   90.00
_cell.angle_beta   90.00
_cell.angle_gamma   90.00
#
_symmetry.space_group_name_H-M   'P 1'
#
loop_
_entity.id
_entity.type
_entity.pdbx_description
1 polymer ?
#
loop_
_entity_poly.entity_id
_entity_poly.type
_entity_poly.pdbx_seq_one_letter_code
_entity_poly.pdbx_strand_id
1 'polypeptide(L)'
;MTKKRIVGVIGLGHVGAHVAYALAVQGIADELILVDQNEQKVASEVQDLRDSVAYFEHRVTVRAGDFSDLGECDLIVNSVGKIELLRGNHNRVTEMDFTIPAVRGFADKIRQSGFDGVVINITNPCDIVTRELALLLGLPKGRVFGTGTGLDTSRM
;
A
#
# COMPACT_ATOMS: atom_id res chain seq x y z
N MET A 1 7.26 -25.64 9.01
CA MET A 1 6.64 -24.85 7.93
C MET A 1 7.12 -23.40 8.09
N THR A 2 7.70 -22.81 7.07
CA THR A 2 8.03 -21.38 7.07
C THR A 2 6.74 -20.57 7.10
N LYS A 3 6.68 -19.51 7.94
CA LYS A 3 5.54 -18.58 7.98
C LYS A 3 5.39 -17.93 6.60
N LYS A 4 4.17 -17.85 6.08
CA LYS A 4 3.86 -17.09 4.86
C LYS A 4 4.19 -15.61 5.07
N ARG A 5 4.75 -14.97 4.05
CA ARG A 5 4.96 -13.51 3.97
C ARG A 5 3.73 -12.90 3.31
N ILE A 6 2.91 -12.23 4.08
CA ILE A 6 1.66 -11.63 3.60
C ILE A 6 1.83 -10.12 3.52
N VAL A 7 1.62 -9.56 2.34
CA VAL A 7 1.74 -8.11 2.09
C VAL A 7 0.41 -7.53 1.63
N GLY A 8 -0.04 -6.51 2.35
CA GLY A 8 -1.21 -5.71 1.96
C GLY A 8 -0.79 -4.50 1.11
N VAL A 9 -1.52 -4.22 0.05
CA VAL A 9 -1.34 -2.99 -0.75
C VAL A 9 -2.63 -2.19 -0.72
N ILE A 10 -2.57 -0.98 -0.16
CA ILE A 10 -3.70 -0.05 -0.07
C ILE A 10 -3.56 1.03 -1.13
N GLY A 11 -4.62 1.21 -1.94
CA GLY A 11 -4.64 2.14 -3.05
C GLY A 11 -4.05 1.52 -4.31
N LEU A 12 -4.92 1.07 -5.21
CA LEU A 12 -4.54 0.41 -6.47
C LEU A 12 -4.52 1.39 -7.65
N GLY A 13 -4.10 2.62 -7.37
CA GLY A 13 -3.72 3.56 -8.42
C GLY A 13 -2.53 3.05 -9.21
N HIS A 14 -2.03 3.88 -10.12
CA HIS A 14 -0.90 3.52 -10.98
C HIS A 14 0.30 2.99 -10.17
N VAL A 15 0.64 3.67 -9.08
CA VAL A 15 1.78 3.29 -8.24
C VAL A 15 1.52 1.97 -7.49
N GLY A 16 0.35 1.84 -6.84
CA GLY A 16 0.04 0.65 -6.04
C GLY A 16 -0.07 -0.63 -6.88
N ALA A 17 -0.69 -0.55 -8.06
CA ALA A 17 -0.73 -1.67 -9.00
C ALA A 17 0.67 -2.12 -9.42
N HIS A 18 1.58 -1.18 -9.73
CA HIS A 18 2.96 -1.52 -10.06
C HIS A 18 3.75 -2.10 -8.87
N VAL A 19 3.49 -1.61 -7.65
CA VAL A 19 4.09 -2.20 -6.45
C VAL A 19 3.62 -3.64 -6.26
N ALA A 20 2.32 -3.90 -6.37
CA ALA A 20 1.78 -5.25 -6.26
C ALA A 20 2.38 -6.20 -7.31
N TYR A 21 2.48 -5.74 -8.57
CA TYR A 21 3.12 -6.47 -9.64
C TYR A 21 4.61 -6.77 -9.35
N ALA A 22 5.36 -5.76 -8.92
CA ALA A 22 6.78 -5.91 -8.61
C ALA A 22 7.02 -6.89 -7.45
N LEU A 23 6.20 -6.86 -6.41
CA LEU A 23 6.26 -7.80 -5.29
C LEU A 23 5.99 -9.24 -5.75
N ALA A 24 5.02 -9.42 -6.65
CA ALA A 24 4.68 -10.73 -7.20
C ALA A 24 5.82 -11.28 -8.09
N VAL A 25 6.32 -10.47 -9.04
CA VAL A 25 7.40 -10.91 -9.97
C VAL A 25 8.67 -11.27 -9.23
N GLN A 26 9.02 -10.54 -8.18
CA GLN A 26 10.23 -10.79 -7.40
C GLN A 26 10.09 -11.90 -6.35
N GLY A 27 8.88 -12.44 -6.14
CA GLY A 27 8.61 -13.46 -5.13
C GLY A 27 8.88 -12.98 -3.70
N ILE A 28 8.73 -11.67 -3.44
CA ILE A 28 8.94 -11.08 -2.12
C ILE A 28 7.82 -11.47 -1.16
N ALA A 29 6.58 -11.54 -1.66
CA ALA A 29 5.41 -11.98 -0.92
C ALA A 29 4.98 -13.38 -1.35
N ASP A 30 4.47 -14.16 -0.40
CA ASP A 30 3.79 -15.43 -0.67
C ASP A 30 2.29 -15.21 -0.90
N GLU A 31 1.75 -14.12 -0.33
CA GLU A 31 0.38 -13.68 -0.52
C GLU A 31 0.29 -12.16 -0.60
N LEU A 32 -0.53 -11.67 -1.53
CA LEU A 32 -0.87 -10.24 -1.69
C LEU A 32 -2.36 -10.03 -1.39
N ILE A 33 -2.66 -9.09 -0.49
CA ILE A 33 -4.01 -8.63 -0.20
C ILE A 33 -4.15 -7.23 -0.78
N LEU A 34 -5.03 -7.08 -1.78
CA LEU A 34 -5.23 -5.83 -2.50
C LEU A 34 -6.46 -5.11 -1.98
N VAL A 35 -6.29 -3.85 -1.58
CA VAL A 35 -7.35 -3.02 -0.97
C VAL A 35 -7.46 -1.69 -1.69
N ASP A 36 -8.64 -1.35 -2.15
CA ASP A 36 -9.00 -0.03 -2.68
C ASP A 36 -10.47 0.24 -2.38
N GLN A 37 -10.86 1.50 -2.30
CA GLN A 37 -12.27 1.88 -2.17
C GLN A 37 -13.09 1.61 -3.45
N ASN A 38 -12.44 1.43 -4.59
CA ASN A 38 -13.05 1.07 -5.87
C ASN A 38 -12.99 -0.45 -6.06
N GLU A 39 -14.07 -1.14 -5.71
CA GLU A 39 -14.18 -2.61 -5.79
C GLU A 39 -13.94 -3.15 -7.21
N GLN A 40 -14.41 -2.44 -8.24
CA GLN A 40 -14.21 -2.86 -9.63
C GLN A 40 -12.73 -2.82 -9.99
N LYS A 41 -12.00 -1.80 -9.49
CA LYS A 41 -10.56 -1.72 -9.69
C LYS A 41 -9.82 -2.84 -8.96
N VAL A 42 -10.22 -3.14 -7.73
CA VAL A 42 -9.66 -4.29 -6.99
C VAL A 42 -9.84 -5.58 -7.78
N ALA A 43 -11.06 -5.83 -8.26
CA ALA A 43 -11.36 -7.03 -9.04
C ALA A 43 -10.49 -7.14 -10.30
N SER A 44 -10.32 -6.03 -11.04
CA SER A 44 -9.48 -6.00 -12.25
C SER A 44 -8.01 -6.27 -11.94
N GLU A 45 -7.43 -5.59 -10.95
CA GLU A 45 -6.02 -5.76 -10.59
C GLU A 45 -5.72 -7.17 -10.03
N VAL A 46 -6.66 -7.73 -9.26
CA VAL A 46 -6.55 -9.12 -8.77
C VAL A 46 -6.57 -10.10 -9.94
N GLN A 47 -7.45 -9.90 -10.92
CA GLN A 47 -7.52 -10.78 -12.09
C GLN A 47 -6.24 -10.69 -12.92
N ASP A 48 -5.80 -9.48 -13.25
CA ASP A 48 -4.59 -9.24 -14.04
C ASP A 48 -3.35 -9.88 -13.40
N LEU A 49 -3.22 -9.73 -12.05
CA LEU A 49 -2.12 -10.35 -11.33
C LEU A 49 -2.21 -11.88 -11.28
N ARG A 50 -3.41 -12.45 -11.08
CA ARG A 50 -3.60 -13.90 -11.10
C ARG A 50 -3.24 -14.52 -12.44
N ASP A 51 -3.60 -13.85 -13.52
CA ASP A 51 -3.26 -14.29 -14.86
C ASP A 51 -1.74 -14.21 -15.10
N SER A 52 -1.09 -13.16 -14.59
CA SER A 52 0.36 -12.98 -14.70
C SER A 52 1.15 -13.99 -13.85
N VAL A 53 0.72 -14.26 -12.62
CA VAL A 53 1.41 -15.16 -11.67
C VAL A 53 1.57 -16.58 -12.23
N ALA A 54 0.69 -17.02 -13.12
CA ALA A 54 0.79 -18.32 -13.77
C ALA A 54 2.11 -18.50 -14.57
N TYR A 55 2.75 -17.40 -14.95
CA TYR A 55 3.99 -17.37 -15.75
C TYR A 55 5.23 -16.94 -14.95
N PHE A 56 5.10 -16.70 -13.63
CA PHE A 56 6.22 -16.29 -12.79
C PHE A 56 6.97 -17.51 -12.23
N GLU A 57 8.23 -17.34 -11.91
CA GLU A 57 9.06 -18.36 -11.27
C GLU A 57 8.60 -18.66 -9.83
N HIS A 58 7.89 -17.72 -9.20
CA HIS A 58 7.43 -17.79 -7.83
C HIS A 58 5.90 -17.97 -7.76
N ARG A 59 5.46 -18.76 -6.80
CA ARG A 59 4.03 -18.89 -6.51
C ARG A 59 3.61 -17.79 -5.54
N VAL A 60 2.72 -16.93 -5.97
CA VAL A 60 2.12 -15.86 -5.16
C VAL A 60 0.61 -16.00 -5.21
N THR A 61 -0.03 -16.01 -4.05
CA THR A 61 -1.49 -15.93 -3.97
C THR A 61 -1.91 -14.46 -4.01
N VAL A 62 -2.88 -14.11 -4.86
CA VAL A 62 -3.40 -12.75 -4.94
C VAL A 62 -4.89 -12.76 -4.67
N ARG A 63 -5.34 -11.93 -3.73
CA ARG A 63 -6.77 -11.79 -3.41
C ARG A 63 -7.18 -10.33 -3.17
N ALA A 64 -8.45 -10.07 -3.45
CA ALA A 64 -9.11 -8.89 -2.93
C ALA A 64 -9.24 -9.00 -1.40
N GLY A 65 -9.17 -7.89 -0.73
CA GLY A 65 -9.43 -7.79 0.70
C GLY A 65 -10.04 -6.45 1.07
N ASP A 66 -10.39 -6.33 2.32
CA ASP A 66 -10.77 -5.07 2.95
C ASP A 66 -9.77 -4.69 4.05
N PHE A 67 -10.04 -3.60 4.75
CA PHE A 67 -9.15 -3.13 5.81
C PHE A 67 -9.08 -4.07 7.02
N SER A 68 -10.08 -4.93 7.24
CA SER A 68 -10.08 -5.92 8.32
C SER A 68 -9.15 -7.11 8.02
N ASP A 69 -8.99 -7.45 6.74
CA ASP A 69 -8.07 -8.52 6.29
C ASP A 69 -6.60 -8.15 6.49
N LEU A 70 -6.31 -6.84 6.60
CA LEU A 70 -4.93 -6.36 6.77
C LEU A 70 -4.30 -6.77 8.11
N GLY A 71 -5.10 -7.22 9.08
CA GLY A 71 -4.61 -7.83 10.31
C GLY A 71 -3.76 -9.09 10.09
N GLU A 72 -3.94 -9.76 8.95
CA GLU A 72 -3.16 -10.95 8.57
C GLU A 72 -1.77 -10.61 8.01
N CYS A 73 -1.54 -9.34 7.63
CA CYS A 73 -0.33 -8.92 6.92
C CYS A 73 0.88 -8.78 7.85
N ASP A 74 2.05 -9.16 7.34
CA ASP A 74 3.34 -8.82 7.96
C ASP A 74 3.77 -7.39 7.60
N LEU A 75 3.32 -6.90 6.42
CA LEU A 75 3.65 -5.60 5.90
C LEU A 75 2.47 -5.01 5.11
N ILE A 76 2.27 -3.71 5.27
CA ILE A 76 1.32 -2.93 4.46
C ILE A 76 2.08 -1.86 3.68
N VAL A 77 1.80 -1.76 2.39
CA VAL A 77 2.21 -0.62 1.55
C VAL A 77 1.03 0.32 1.37
N ASN A 78 1.16 1.56 1.83
CA ASN A 78 0.17 2.61 1.57
C ASN A 78 0.58 3.43 0.34
N SER A 79 -0.26 3.37 -0.70
CA SER A 79 -0.09 4.09 -1.97
C SER A 79 -1.33 4.89 -2.38
N VAL A 80 -2.16 5.25 -1.41
CA VAL A 80 -3.36 6.05 -1.63
C VAL A 80 -3.01 7.42 -2.17
N GLY A 81 -3.55 7.81 -3.31
CA GLY A 81 -3.29 9.09 -3.94
C GLY A 81 -4.31 9.43 -5.01
N LYS A 82 -4.29 10.68 -5.45
CA LYS A 82 -5.16 11.17 -6.53
C LYS A 82 -4.35 12.04 -7.48
N ILE A 83 -3.78 11.40 -8.51
CA ILE A 83 -2.84 12.06 -9.45
C ILE A 83 -3.51 13.21 -10.24
N GLU A 84 -4.84 13.16 -10.39
CA GLU A 84 -5.60 14.20 -11.07
C GLU A 84 -5.44 15.58 -10.39
N LEU A 85 -5.18 15.61 -9.09
CA LEU A 85 -4.97 16.86 -8.33
C LEU A 85 -3.68 17.58 -8.73
N LEU A 86 -2.75 16.88 -9.39
CA LEU A 86 -1.50 17.45 -9.88
C LEU A 86 -1.59 17.98 -11.30
N ARG A 87 -2.71 17.75 -12.02
CA ARG A 87 -2.90 18.28 -13.37
C ARG A 87 -3.02 19.79 -13.33
N GLY A 88 -1.98 20.48 -13.76
CA GLY A 88 -1.89 21.94 -13.82
C GLY A 88 -1.28 22.63 -12.59
N ASN A 89 -1.07 21.93 -11.50
CA ASN A 89 -0.37 22.44 -10.32
C ASN A 89 0.51 21.34 -9.71
N HIS A 90 1.81 21.43 -9.91
CA HIS A 90 2.77 20.43 -9.39
C HIS A 90 3.06 20.59 -7.87
N ASN A 91 2.20 21.28 -7.13
CA ASN A 91 2.37 21.46 -5.70
C ASN A 91 1.90 20.22 -4.93
N ARG A 92 2.85 19.45 -4.40
CA ARG A 92 2.59 18.25 -3.60
C ARG A 92 1.78 18.52 -2.32
N VAL A 93 1.76 19.77 -1.85
CA VAL A 93 0.96 20.14 -0.67
C VAL A 93 -0.54 20.02 -0.94
N THR A 94 -0.99 20.24 -2.19
CA THR A 94 -2.40 20.09 -2.55
C THR A 94 -2.89 18.65 -2.49
N GLU A 95 -2.01 17.66 -2.59
CA GLU A 95 -2.37 16.26 -2.38
C GLU A 95 -2.77 15.97 -0.93
N MET A 96 -2.26 16.76 0.02
CA MET A 96 -2.53 16.59 1.45
C MET A 96 -4.02 16.71 1.78
N ASP A 97 -4.73 17.59 1.09
CA ASP A 97 -6.17 17.83 1.30
C ASP A 97 -7.02 16.59 0.97
N PHE A 98 -6.48 15.69 0.15
CA PHE A 98 -7.07 14.39 -0.16
C PHE A 98 -6.48 13.26 0.69
N THR A 99 -5.15 13.19 0.79
CA THR A 99 -4.46 12.02 1.36
C THR A 99 -4.62 11.92 2.88
N ILE A 100 -4.63 13.05 3.61
CA ILE A 100 -4.82 13.04 5.06
C ILE A 100 -6.24 12.59 5.45
N PRO A 101 -7.33 13.14 4.90
CA PRO A 101 -8.67 12.61 5.16
C PRO A 101 -8.81 11.13 4.78
N ALA A 102 -8.23 10.70 3.66
CA ALA A 102 -8.28 9.31 3.24
C ALA A 102 -7.62 8.38 4.28
N VAL A 103 -6.40 8.72 4.73
CA VAL A 103 -5.67 7.95 5.74
C VAL A 103 -6.43 7.91 7.06
N ARG A 104 -6.99 9.02 7.52
CA ARG A 104 -7.84 9.09 8.71
C ARG A 104 -9.07 8.19 8.58
N GLY A 105 -9.63 8.10 7.39
CA GLY A 105 -10.84 7.29 7.12
C GLY A 105 -10.62 5.79 7.26
N PHE A 106 -9.41 5.29 7.10
CA PHE A 106 -9.14 3.85 7.18
C PHE A 106 -8.22 3.40 8.32
N ALA A 107 -7.45 4.31 8.92
CA ALA A 107 -6.46 3.95 9.94
C ALA A 107 -7.06 3.20 11.13
N ASP A 108 -8.24 3.61 11.60
CA ASP A 108 -8.93 2.92 12.70
C ASP A 108 -9.33 1.48 12.33
N LYS A 109 -9.70 1.23 11.08
CA LYS A 109 -10.03 -0.12 10.61
C LYS A 109 -8.81 -1.03 10.63
N ILE A 110 -7.65 -0.52 10.20
CA ILE A 110 -6.38 -1.25 10.28
C ILE A 110 -6.02 -1.54 11.75
N ARG A 111 -6.15 -0.56 12.63
CA ARG A 111 -5.87 -0.75 14.06
C ARG A 111 -6.81 -1.79 14.68
N GLN A 112 -8.10 -1.77 14.34
CA GLN A 112 -9.11 -2.73 14.82
C GLN A 112 -8.91 -4.14 14.26
N SER A 113 -8.26 -4.28 13.10
CA SER A 113 -7.91 -5.60 12.55
C SER A 113 -6.87 -6.37 13.36
N GLY A 114 -6.23 -5.70 14.33
CA GLY A 114 -5.15 -6.29 15.11
C GLY A 114 -3.79 -6.31 14.40
N PHE A 115 -3.64 -5.52 13.32
CA PHE A 115 -2.37 -5.41 12.60
C PHE A 115 -1.23 -4.96 13.53
N ASP A 116 -0.16 -5.73 13.56
CA ASP A 116 1.05 -5.46 14.36
C ASP A 116 2.35 -5.46 13.52
N GLY A 117 2.22 -5.48 12.21
CA GLY A 117 3.33 -5.56 11.25
C GLY A 117 4.03 -4.21 11.00
N VAL A 118 4.51 -4.04 9.79
CA VAL A 118 5.24 -2.84 9.34
C VAL A 118 4.43 -2.13 8.26
N VAL A 119 4.41 -0.79 8.29
CA VAL A 119 3.78 0.03 7.24
C VAL A 119 4.85 0.81 6.48
N ILE A 120 4.88 0.64 5.17
CA ILE A 120 5.67 1.47 4.25
C ILE A 120 4.73 2.44 3.55
N ASN A 121 4.96 3.73 3.76
CA ASN A 121 4.19 4.77 3.09
C ASN A 121 4.94 5.30 1.87
N ILE A 122 4.28 5.25 0.72
CA ILE A 122 4.76 5.84 -0.54
C ILE A 122 3.83 6.94 -1.07
N THR A 123 2.81 7.27 -0.29
CA THR A 123 1.84 8.34 -0.58
C THR A 123 2.44 9.71 -0.29
N ASN A 124 2.18 10.67 -1.16
CA ASN A 124 2.59 12.06 -0.95
C ASN A 124 1.51 12.91 -0.23
N PRO A 125 1.94 13.94 0.51
CA PRO A 125 3.30 14.30 0.91
C PRO A 125 3.89 13.26 1.87
N CYS A 126 4.97 12.60 1.49
CA CYS A 126 5.41 11.36 2.11
C CYS A 126 5.62 11.46 3.63
N ASP A 127 6.40 12.42 4.10
CA ASP A 127 6.73 12.55 5.52
C ASP A 127 5.53 12.94 6.37
N ILE A 128 4.64 13.78 5.84
CA ILE A 128 3.42 14.22 6.52
C ILE A 128 2.47 13.02 6.69
N VAL A 129 2.20 12.30 5.61
CA VAL A 129 1.32 11.12 5.62
C VAL A 129 1.90 10.01 6.49
N THR A 130 3.21 9.80 6.44
CA THR A 130 3.90 8.82 7.30
C THR A 130 3.72 9.15 8.78
N ARG A 131 3.91 10.43 9.15
CA ARG A 131 3.71 10.89 10.52
C ARG A 131 2.26 10.70 10.97
N GLU A 132 1.31 11.02 10.11
CA GLU A 132 -0.12 10.84 10.41
C GLU A 132 -0.46 9.36 10.64
N LEU A 133 0.00 8.47 9.76
CA LEU A 133 -0.17 7.02 9.93
C LEU A 133 0.44 6.52 11.23
N ALA A 134 1.66 6.95 11.57
CA ALA A 134 2.32 6.54 12.80
C ALA A 134 1.53 6.94 14.05
N LEU A 135 0.94 8.14 14.05
CA LEU A 135 0.12 8.63 15.15
C LEU A 135 -1.21 7.86 15.27
N LEU A 136 -1.87 7.59 14.14
CA LEU A 136 -3.19 6.97 14.11
C LEU A 136 -3.14 5.47 14.41
N LEU A 137 -2.13 4.77 13.90
CA LEU A 137 -2.00 3.33 14.09
C LEU A 137 -1.46 2.95 15.46
N GLY A 138 -0.70 3.83 16.11
CA GLY A 138 -0.13 3.56 17.45
C GLY A 138 0.86 2.39 17.48
N LEU A 139 1.45 2.04 16.34
CA LEU A 139 2.45 0.97 16.25
C LEU A 139 3.78 1.39 16.92
N PRO A 140 4.60 0.44 17.37
CA PRO A 140 5.90 0.73 17.93
C PRO A 140 6.77 1.58 17.01
N LYS A 141 7.66 2.40 17.59
CA LYS A 141 8.59 3.25 16.84
C LYS A 141 9.40 2.41 15.82
N GLY A 142 9.46 2.89 14.58
CA GLY A 142 10.15 2.21 13.48
C GLY A 142 9.28 1.22 12.70
N ARG A 143 8.02 1.01 13.10
CA ARG A 143 7.08 0.15 12.35
C ARG A 143 6.32 0.91 11.25
N VAL A 144 6.36 2.22 11.25
CA VAL A 144 5.77 3.06 10.20
C VAL A 144 6.85 3.97 9.66
N PHE A 145 7.15 3.87 8.38
CA PHE A 145 8.12 4.72 7.71
C PHE A 145 7.73 5.01 6.26
N GLY A 146 8.24 6.11 5.73
CA GLY A 146 8.04 6.51 4.35
C GLY A 146 9.30 6.32 3.52
N THR A 147 9.15 6.24 2.21
CA THR A 147 10.28 6.16 1.27
C THR A 147 11.04 7.49 1.17
N GLY A 148 10.45 8.59 1.65
CA GLY A 148 11.07 9.92 1.69
C GLY A 148 11.60 10.36 0.34
N THR A 149 12.87 10.74 0.31
CA THR A 149 13.61 11.16 -0.89
C THR A 149 14.36 10.01 -1.58
N GLY A 150 14.03 8.75 -1.27
CA GLY A 150 14.71 7.59 -1.84
C GLY A 150 14.73 7.58 -3.37
N LEU A 151 13.61 7.96 -3.99
CA LEU A 151 13.53 8.06 -5.45
C LEU A 151 14.39 9.21 -5.99
N ASP A 152 14.42 10.35 -5.32
CA ASP A 152 15.24 11.49 -5.75
C ASP A 152 16.73 11.17 -5.62
N THR A 153 17.11 10.50 -4.53
CA THR A 153 18.48 10.02 -4.32
C THR A 153 18.91 9.03 -5.42
N SER A 154 18.00 8.14 -5.85
CA SER A 154 18.32 7.17 -6.91
C SER A 154 18.46 7.77 -8.29
N ARG A 155 18.02 9.02 -8.49
CA ARG A 155 18.13 9.77 -9.76
C ARG A 155 19.39 10.64 -9.85
N MET A 156 20.12 10.77 -8.75
CA MET A 156 21.39 11.52 -8.67
C MET A 156 22.58 10.65 -9.06
#